data_22fe45bb9897a5552811d7009ac120b2
#
_entry.id   22fe45bb9897a5552811d7009ac120b2
#
_cell.length_a   1.000
_cell.length_b   1.000
_cell.length_c   1.000
_cell.angle_alpha   90.00
_cell.angle_beta   90.00
_cell.angle_gamma   90.00
#
_symmetry.space_group_name_H-M   'P 1'
#
loop_
_entity.id
_entity.type
_entity.pdbx_description
1 polymer ?
#
loop_
_entity_poly.entity_id
_entity_poly.type
_entity_poly.pdbx_seq_one_letter_code
_entity_poly.pdbx_strand_id
1 'polypeptide(L)'
;MTAATAAGAKRGQNSVTVNWDSVWQTEFYRVWRDGSVIAEVSTTSFTETGLLDETEYCYLIQAVNEAGESDPSSQACGTTFPEYTGPPVLSIGNASINAGDVFDVDISLANPGNPVAGIQIQIQDAPNHLDVNDIIASDRLAGFTLSWNPQGDGSALFVAFSLTGDTVEPGTGPIATINYQSTTPYEA
;
A
#
# COMPACT_ATOMS: atom_id res chain seq x y z
N MET A 1 -32.13 7.42 8.66
CA MET A 1 -30.66 7.52 8.84
C MET A 1 -30.01 7.49 7.47
N THR A 2 -28.96 8.27 7.20
CA THR A 2 -28.23 8.23 5.92
C THR A 2 -27.40 6.95 5.84
N ALA A 3 -27.27 6.38 4.63
CA ALA A 3 -26.37 5.24 4.40
C ALA A 3 -24.91 5.66 4.63
N ALA A 4 -24.09 4.74 5.12
CA ALA A 4 -22.64 4.93 5.17
C ALA A 4 -22.07 4.97 3.75
N THR A 5 -21.02 5.76 3.52
CA THR A 5 -20.29 5.75 2.25
C THR A 5 -19.04 4.91 2.42
N ALA A 6 -18.96 3.76 1.74
CA ALA A 6 -17.78 2.93 1.77
C ALA A 6 -16.66 3.63 0.99
N ALA A 7 -15.54 3.91 1.68
CA ALA A 7 -14.41 4.66 1.12
C ALA A 7 -13.40 3.80 0.35
N GLY A 8 -13.54 2.47 0.38
CA GLY A 8 -12.69 1.53 -0.34
C GLY A 8 -12.23 0.34 0.51
N ALA A 9 -11.64 -0.65 -0.15
CA ALA A 9 -11.08 -1.82 0.49
C ALA A 9 -9.56 -1.87 0.26
N LYS A 10 -8.78 -1.92 1.35
CA LYS A 10 -7.35 -2.23 1.31
C LYS A 10 -7.16 -3.74 1.31
N ARG A 11 -6.20 -4.22 0.57
CA ARG A 11 -5.98 -5.65 0.33
C ARG A 11 -4.72 -6.14 1.03
N GLY A 12 -4.81 -7.28 1.69
CA GLY A 12 -3.68 -8.08 2.18
C GLY A 12 -3.60 -9.41 1.44
N GLN A 13 -2.68 -10.27 1.83
CA GLN A 13 -2.55 -11.62 1.25
C GLN A 13 -3.79 -12.46 1.58
N ASN A 14 -4.19 -12.50 2.84
CA ASN A 14 -5.34 -13.25 3.35
C ASN A 14 -6.30 -12.36 4.15
N SER A 15 -6.33 -11.06 3.85
CA SER A 15 -7.16 -10.10 4.56
C SER A 15 -7.67 -9.00 3.64
N VAL A 16 -8.81 -8.44 3.99
CA VAL A 16 -9.36 -7.22 3.39
C VAL A 16 -9.78 -6.29 4.50
N THR A 17 -9.34 -5.03 4.44
CA THR A 17 -9.77 -3.96 5.33
C THR A 17 -10.70 -3.04 4.58
N VAL A 18 -11.92 -2.88 5.06
CA VAL A 18 -12.89 -1.93 4.52
C VAL A 18 -13.02 -0.73 5.45
N ASN A 19 -13.04 0.49 4.87
CA ASN A 19 -13.19 1.74 5.59
C ASN A 19 -14.44 2.48 5.07
N TRP A 20 -15.05 3.31 5.92
CA TRP A 20 -16.22 4.12 5.58
C TRP A 20 -16.27 5.42 6.36
N ASP A 21 -17.06 6.36 5.89
CA ASP A 21 -17.29 7.62 6.58
C ASP A 21 -18.23 7.46 7.78
N SER A 22 -17.97 8.23 8.84
CA SER A 22 -18.84 8.22 10.02
C SER A 22 -20.24 8.76 9.69
N VAL A 23 -21.26 8.10 10.21
CA VAL A 23 -22.67 8.53 10.10
C VAL A 23 -23.10 9.13 11.44
N TRP A 24 -23.77 10.29 11.37
CA TRP A 24 -24.26 10.99 12.57
C TRP A 24 -25.28 10.14 13.36
N GLN A 25 -25.15 10.14 14.69
CA GLN A 25 -26.00 9.38 15.62
C GLN A 25 -25.98 7.86 15.44
N THR A 26 -24.90 7.31 14.91
CA THR A 26 -24.70 5.86 14.81
C THR A 26 -24.15 5.31 16.12
N GLU A 27 -24.70 4.20 16.59
CA GLU A 27 -24.20 3.46 17.76
C GLU A 27 -23.17 2.42 17.32
N PHE A 28 -23.46 1.69 16.26
CA PHE A 28 -22.56 0.72 15.66
C PHE A 28 -22.86 0.54 14.16
N TYR A 29 -21.96 -0.15 13.48
CA TYR A 29 -22.11 -0.52 12.07
C TYR A 29 -22.17 -2.03 11.94
N ARG A 30 -23.06 -2.51 11.07
CA ARG A 30 -23.06 -3.88 10.58
C ARG A 30 -22.27 -3.98 9.31
N VAL A 31 -21.34 -4.92 9.28
CA VAL A 31 -20.57 -5.28 8.09
C VAL A 31 -21.18 -6.53 7.49
N TRP A 32 -21.59 -6.41 6.24
CA TRP A 32 -22.21 -7.50 5.49
C TRP A 32 -21.24 -8.02 4.43
N ARG A 33 -21.23 -9.33 4.26
CA ARG A 33 -20.61 -10.03 3.14
C ARG A 33 -21.49 -11.19 2.71
N ASP A 34 -21.66 -11.36 1.39
CA ASP A 34 -22.44 -12.46 0.79
C ASP A 34 -23.88 -12.59 1.38
N GLY A 35 -24.51 -11.46 1.69
CA GLY A 35 -25.86 -11.41 2.24
C GLY A 35 -25.98 -11.75 3.74
N SER A 36 -24.87 -11.88 4.44
CA SER A 36 -24.80 -12.18 5.88
C SER A 36 -24.06 -11.09 6.65
N VAL A 37 -24.50 -10.80 7.87
CA VAL A 37 -23.74 -9.96 8.81
C VAL A 37 -22.56 -10.76 9.32
N ILE A 38 -21.34 -10.27 9.09
CA ILE A 38 -20.11 -10.90 9.54
C ILE A 38 -19.50 -10.22 10.75
N ALA A 39 -19.84 -8.94 10.99
CA ALA A 39 -19.37 -8.19 12.16
C ALA A 39 -20.33 -7.06 12.54
N GLU A 40 -20.28 -6.66 13.83
CA GLU A 40 -20.82 -5.43 14.36
C GLU A 40 -19.68 -4.66 15.03
N VAL A 41 -19.44 -3.41 14.61
CA VAL A 41 -18.30 -2.61 15.08
C VAL A 41 -18.72 -1.16 15.35
N SER A 42 -18.10 -0.53 16.32
CA SER A 42 -18.31 0.91 16.63
C SER A 42 -17.30 1.83 15.93
N THR A 43 -16.32 1.26 15.24
CA THR A 43 -15.32 1.97 14.45
C THR A 43 -15.78 2.18 13.02
N THR A 44 -15.09 3.01 12.26
CA THR A 44 -15.33 3.23 10.82
C THR A 44 -14.40 2.40 9.93
N SER A 45 -13.89 1.31 10.47
CA SER A 45 -13.01 0.36 9.78
C SER A 45 -13.25 -1.05 10.29
N PHE A 46 -13.14 -2.02 9.41
CA PHE A 46 -13.19 -3.45 9.73
C PHE A 46 -12.19 -4.21 8.87
N THR A 47 -11.45 -5.13 9.49
CA THR A 47 -10.51 -6.03 8.79
C THR A 47 -10.99 -7.47 8.95
N GLU A 48 -11.26 -8.12 7.84
CA GLU A 48 -11.50 -9.55 7.79
C GLU A 48 -10.18 -10.26 7.47
N THR A 49 -9.90 -11.35 8.18
CA THR A 49 -8.68 -12.16 8.03
C THR A 49 -9.03 -13.62 7.75
N GLY A 50 -8.03 -14.42 7.34
CA GLY A 50 -8.24 -15.83 7.02
C GLY A 50 -8.96 -16.05 5.69
N LEU A 51 -8.91 -15.06 4.82
CA LEU A 51 -9.48 -15.12 3.48
C LEU A 51 -8.59 -15.94 2.54
N LEU A 52 -9.20 -16.51 1.51
CA LEU A 52 -8.45 -17.19 0.44
C LEU A 52 -7.71 -16.14 -0.38
N ASP A 53 -6.53 -16.50 -0.88
CA ASP A 53 -5.72 -15.69 -1.79
C ASP A 53 -6.39 -15.57 -3.18
N GLU A 54 -5.97 -14.56 -3.94
CA GLU A 54 -6.48 -14.23 -5.29
C GLU A 54 -8.01 -14.23 -5.41
N THR A 55 -8.72 -13.93 -4.28
CA THR A 55 -10.17 -14.00 -4.20
C THR A 55 -10.75 -12.62 -3.94
N GLU A 56 -11.79 -12.25 -4.71
CA GLU A 56 -12.52 -11.00 -4.49
C GLU A 56 -13.54 -11.15 -3.36
N TYR A 57 -13.53 -10.19 -2.44
CA TYR A 57 -14.49 -10.06 -1.35
C TYR A 57 -15.12 -8.69 -1.38
N CYS A 58 -16.45 -8.67 -1.28
CA CYS A 58 -17.24 -7.44 -1.37
C CYS A 58 -18.08 -7.24 -0.12
N TYR A 59 -18.06 -6.02 0.42
CA TYR A 59 -18.70 -5.66 1.67
C TYR A 59 -19.71 -4.55 1.48
N LEU A 60 -20.75 -4.58 2.33
CA LEU A 60 -21.73 -3.51 2.50
C LEU A 60 -21.73 -3.08 3.97
N ILE A 61 -21.93 -1.81 4.21
CA ILE A 61 -21.95 -1.23 5.56
C ILE A 61 -23.35 -0.66 5.84
N GLN A 62 -23.87 -0.93 7.02
CA GLN A 62 -25.16 -0.44 7.48
C GLN A 62 -24.99 0.21 8.84
N ALA A 63 -25.41 1.45 9.00
CA ALA A 63 -25.38 2.16 10.27
C ALA A 63 -26.63 1.81 11.09
N VAL A 64 -26.46 1.63 12.40
CA VAL A 64 -27.53 1.23 13.32
C VAL A 64 -27.56 2.14 14.55
N ASN A 65 -28.77 2.50 15.00
CA ASN A 65 -29.04 3.15 16.29
C ASN A 65 -30.42 2.77 16.80
N GLU A 66 -30.86 3.35 17.95
CA GLU A 66 -32.17 3.09 18.55
C GLU A 66 -33.35 3.36 17.61
N ALA A 67 -33.21 4.28 16.64
CA ALA A 67 -34.28 4.60 15.69
C ALA A 67 -34.41 3.60 14.53
N GLY A 68 -33.42 2.68 14.39
CA GLY A 68 -33.41 1.64 13.37
C GLY A 68 -32.09 1.59 12.56
N GLU A 69 -32.18 1.04 11.38
CA GLU A 69 -31.07 0.78 10.47
C GLU A 69 -31.11 1.72 9.27
N SER A 70 -29.94 2.09 8.74
CA SER A 70 -29.86 2.82 7.47
C SER A 70 -30.05 1.88 6.29
N ASP A 71 -30.22 2.43 5.08
CA ASP A 71 -29.97 1.66 3.88
C ASP A 71 -28.51 1.20 3.86
N PRO A 72 -28.19 0.04 3.23
CA PRO A 72 -26.83 -0.38 3.03
C PRO A 72 -26.05 0.60 2.16
N SER A 73 -24.72 0.67 2.37
CA SER A 73 -23.81 1.43 1.51
C SER A 73 -23.75 0.87 0.09
N SER A 74 -23.09 1.57 -0.82
CA SER A 74 -22.54 0.97 -2.02
C SER A 74 -21.55 -0.14 -1.63
N GLN A 75 -21.37 -1.11 -2.53
CA GLN A 75 -20.45 -2.22 -2.33
C GLN A 75 -18.99 -1.75 -2.45
N ALA A 76 -18.15 -2.16 -1.49
CA ALA A 76 -16.71 -1.99 -1.53
C ALA A 76 -16.03 -3.35 -1.69
N CYS A 77 -15.32 -3.55 -2.78
CA CYS A 77 -14.69 -4.83 -3.10
C CYS A 77 -13.17 -4.74 -3.08
N GLY A 78 -12.51 -5.83 -2.66
CA GLY A 78 -11.06 -6.00 -2.72
C GLY A 78 -10.71 -7.45 -3.02
N THR A 79 -9.74 -7.67 -3.92
CA THR A 79 -9.20 -9.00 -4.22
C THR A 79 -7.95 -9.22 -3.40
N THR A 80 -7.87 -10.28 -2.62
CA THR A 80 -6.67 -10.65 -1.85
C THR A 80 -5.47 -10.91 -2.78
N PHE A 81 -4.25 -10.71 -2.27
CA PHE A 81 -3.04 -10.97 -3.05
C PHE A 81 -2.77 -12.46 -3.17
N PRO A 82 -2.03 -12.90 -4.21
CA PRO A 82 -1.58 -14.28 -4.32
C PRO A 82 -0.67 -14.66 -3.16
N GLU A 83 -0.72 -15.92 -2.74
CA GLU A 83 0.22 -16.46 -1.77
C GLU A 83 1.64 -16.44 -2.35
N TYR A 84 2.51 -15.66 -1.73
CA TYR A 84 3.93 -15.64 -2.05
C TYR A 84 4.68 -16.35 -0.92
N THR A 85 5.28 -17.48 -1.20
CA THR A 85 5.97 -18.33 -0.21
C THR A 85 7.50 -18.20 -0.25
N GLY A 86 8.03 -17.34 -1.14
CA GLY A 86 9.46 -17.11 -1.28
C GLY A 86 10.06 -16.16 -0.22
N PRO A 87 11.39 -15.95 -0.22
CA PRO A 87 12.02 -14.93 0.61
C PRO A 87 11.61 -13.52 0.13
N PRO A 88 11.68 -12.48 0.99
CA PRO A 88 11.48 -11.11 0.54
C PRO A 88 12.45 -10.76 -0.58
N VAL A 89 11.94 -10.18 -1.66
CA VAL A 89 12.74 -9.77 -2.83
C VAL A 89 12.52 -8.29 -3.09
N LEU A 90 13.61 -7.55 -3.13
CA LEU A 90 13.65 -6.19 -3.67
C LEU A 90 14.07 -6.24 -5.13
N SER A 91 13.38 -5.49 -5.96
CA SER A 91 13.72 -5.32 -7.37
C SER A 91 13.65 -3.85 -7.76
N ILE A 92 14.51 -3.45 -8.68
CA ILE A 92 14.52 -2.13 -9.30
C ILE A 92 14.05 -2.31 -10.74
N GLY A 93 13.14 -1.44 -11.18
CA GLY A 93 12.65 -1.41 -12.55
C GLY A 93 13.75 -1.10 -13.56
N ASN A 94 13.42 -1.24 -14.84
CA ASN A 94 14.32 -0.93 -15.97
C ASN A 94 13.79 0.30 -16.73
N ALA A 95 14.69 1.14 -17.20
CA ALA A 95 14.40 2.23 -18.09
C ALA A 95 15.37 2.25 -19.28
N SER A 96 14.91 2.68 -20.43
CA SER A 96 15.75 3.01 -21.59
C SER A 96 15.81 4.52 -21.73
N ILE A 97 17.00 5.08 -21.64
CA ILE A 97 17.18 6.55 -21.50
C ILE A 97 18.21 7.07 -22.49
N ASN A 98 18.12 8.39 -22.78
CA ASN A 98 19.16 9.16 -23.46
C ASN A 98 19.86 10.08 -22.45
N ALA A 99 21.01 10.61 -22.85
CA ALA A 99 21.72 11.59 -22.05
C ALA A 99 20.86 12.84 -21.80
N GLY A 100 20.79 13.26 -20.54
CA GLY A 100 19.98 14.41 -20.10
C GLY A 100 18.51 14.11 -19.84
N ASP A 101 18.04 12.88 -20.04
CA ASP A 101 16.67 12.49 -19.73
C ASP A 101 16.43 12.48 -18.20
N VAL A 102 15.23 12.91 -17.82
CA VAL A 102 14.67 12.70 -16.48
C VAL A 102 13.66 11.57 -16.58
N PHE A 103 13.75 10.58 -15.69
CA PHE A 103 12.91 9.40 -15.74
C PHE A 103 12.69 8.79 -14.37
N ASP A 104 11.64 8.01 -14.24
CA ASP A 104 11.23 7.34 -13.02
C ASP A 104 11.52 5.84 -13.08
N VAL A 105 11.96 5.29 -11.95
CA VAL A 105 12.19 3.86 -11.78
C VAL A 105 11.58 3.40 -10.46
N ASP A 106 10.75 2.37 -10.51
CA ASP A 106 10.14 1.80 -9.33
C ASP A 106 11.10 0.89 -8.55
N ILE A 107 11.10 1.06 -7.23
CA ILE A 107 11.60 0.07 -6.27
C ILE A 107 10.40 -0.77 -5.85
N SER A 108 10.41 -2.04 -6.17
CA SER A 108 9.35 -2.99 -5.82
C SER A 108 9.81 -3.96 -4.74
N LEU A 109 8.90 -4.25 -3.81
CA LEU A 109 9.09 -5.25 -2.77
C LEU A 109 8.07 -6.37 -2.96
N ALA A 110 8.56 -7.61 -3.04
CA ALA A 110 7.78 -8.81 -2.82
C ALA A 110 8.12 -9.34 -1.42
N ASN A 111 7.20 -9.23 -0.46
CA ASN A 111 7.37 -9.72 0.90
C ASN A 111 6.29 -10.77 1.20
N PRO A 112 6.67 -12.06 1.24
CA PRO A 112 5.74 -13.14 1.51
C PRO A 112 5.39 -13.20 3.00
N GLY A 113 4.14 -13.39 3.32
CA GLY A 113 3.66 -13.81 4.64
C GLY A 113 4.06 -13.00 5.89
N ASN A 114 5.19 -12.32 5.85
CA ASN A 114 5.72 -11.56 6.98
C ASN A 114 5.70 -10.05 6.69
N PRO A 115 5.10 -9.26 7.58
CA PRO A 115 5.16 -7.81 7.47
C PRO A 115 6.60 -7.30 7.66
N VAL A 116 6.96 -6.25 6.91
CA VAL A 116 8.27 -5.61 6.98
C VAL A 116 8.16 -4.30 7.76
N ALA A 117 8.86 -4.21 8.88
CA ALA A 117 8.79 -3.06 9.80
C ALA A 117 9.71 -1.89 9.44
N GLY A 118 10.68 -2.11 8.56
CA GLY A 118 11.62 -1.07 8.11
C GLY A 118 12.43 -1.53 6.93
N ILE A 119 12.83 -0.57 6.10
CA ILE A 119 13.59 -0.81 4.87
C ILE A 119 14.75 0.16 4.83
N GLN A 120 15.94 -0.36 4.56
CA GLN A 120 17.11 0.44 4.25
C GLN A 120 17.75 -0.09 2.97
N ILE A 121 17.97 0.77 1.99
CA ILE A 121 18.55 0.42 0.70
C ILE A 121 19.62 1.44 0.37
N GLN A 122 20.79 0.98 -0.05
CA GLN A 122 21.75 1.80 -0.76
C GLN A 122 21.61 1.53 -2.26
N ILE A 123 21.42 2.58 -3.02
CA ILE A 123 21.23 2.54 -4.46
C ILE A 123 22.45 3.17 -5.10
N GLN A 124 23.06 2.48 -6.05
CA GLN A 124 24.21 2.96 -6.80
C GLN A 124 24.07 2.52 -8.25
N ASP A 125 24.29 3.44 -9.17
CA ASP A 125 24.46 3.12 -10.58
C ASP A 125 25.93 2.83 -10.90
N ALA A 126 26.16 1.93 -11.85
CA ALA A 126 27.49 1.59 -12.29
C ALA A 126 27.54 1.45 -13.83
N PRO A 127 28.28 2.29 -14.55
CA PRO A 127 29.08 3.42 -14.07
C PRO A 127 28.20 4.62 -13.62
N ASN A 128 28.73 5.47 -12.77
CA ASN A 128 28.04 6.60 -12.15
C ASN A 128 27.65 7.67 -13.20
N HIS A 129 26.47 7.53 -13.79
CA HIS A 129 25.90 8.39 -14.84
C HIS A 129 24.50 8.93 -14.49
N LEU A 130 23.98 8.59 -13.31
CA LEU A 130 22.67 8.98 -12.87
C LEU A 130 22.75 9.80 -11.57
N ASP A 131 22.05 10.91 -11.52
CA ASP A 131 21.79 11.65 -10.30
C ASP A 131 20.39 11.33 -9.80
N VAL A 132 20.24 11.09 -8.50
CA VAL A 132 18.94 10.95 -7.87
C VAL A 132 18.40 12.34 -7.55
N ASN A 133 17.29 12.71 -8.19
CA ASN A 133 16.60 13.97 -7.93
C ASN A 133 15.65 13.86 -6.74
N ASP A 134 14.89 12.76 -6.65
CA ASP A 134 13.92 12.53 -5.60
C ASP A 134 13.61 11.04 -5.42
N ILE A 135 13.09 10.67 -4.24
CA ILE A 135 12.54 9.35 -3.96
C ILE A 135 11.18 9.52 -3.29
N ILE A 136 10.13 9.05 -3.94
CA ILE A 136 8.75 9.21 -3.53
C ILE A 136 8.19 7.88 -3.05
N ALA A 137 7.62 7.87 -1.83
CA ALA A 137 6.96 6.69 -1.28
C ALA A 137 5.69 6.35 -2.06
N SER A 138 5.42 5.06 -2.26
CA SER A 138 4.13 4.57 -2.72
C SER A 138 3.14 4.41 -1.55
N ASP A 139 1.87 4.14 -1.86
CA ASP A 139 0.84 3.87 -0.87
C ASP A 139 1.15 2.66 0.03
N ARG A 140 2.02 1.73 -0.41
CA ARG A 140 2.46 0.60 0.41
C ARG A 140 3.33 1.01 1.60
N LEU A 141 3.92 2.20 1.57
CA LEU A 141 4.62 2.82 2.70
C LEU A 141 3.76 3.84 3.44
N ALA A 142 2.43 3.79 3.32
CA ALA A 142 1.55 4.65 4.10
C ALA A 142 1.81 4.47 5.62
N GLY A 143 2.01 5.58 6.34
CA GLY A 143 2.40 5.57 7.76
C GLY A 143 3.91 5.47 8.01
N PHE A 144 4.72 5.27 6.98
CA PHE A 144 6.18 5.29 7.10
C PHE A 144 6.74 6.71 6.95
N THR A 145 7.78 6.99 7.71
CA THR A 145 8.66 8.13 7.45
C THR A 145 9.71 7.69 6.45
N LEU A 146 9.78 8.41 5.34
CA LEU A 146 10.76 8.19 4.30
C LEU A 146 11.85 9.26 4.39
N SER A 147 13.09 8.84 4.37
CA SER A 147 14.25 9.71 4.30
C SER A 147 15.24 9.15 3.29
N TRP A 148 15.82 10.01 2.48
CA TRP A 148 16.90 9.64 1.60
C TRP A 148 17.99 10.73 1.58
N ASN A 149 19.22 10.32 1.28
CA ASN A 149 20.36 11.22 1.26
C ASN A 149 21.32 10.79 0.14
N PRO A 150 21.63 11.70 -0.81
CA PRO A 150 22.68 11.44 -1.79
C PRO A 150 24.02 11.33 -1.07
N GLN A 151 24.80 10.34 -1.45
CA GLN A 151 26.15 10.13 -0.97
C GLN A 151 27.12 10.81 -1.96
N GLY A 152 28.28 11.24 -1.49
CA GLY A 152 29.25 11.95 -2.34
C GLY A 152 29.90 11.09 -3.44
N ASP A 153 29.56 9.81 -3.52
CA ASP A 153 30.06 8.84 -4.51
C ASP A 153 29.05 8.51 -5.62
N GLY A 154 27.95 9.29 -5.71
CA GLY A 154 26.87 9.05 -6.67
C GLY A 154 25.84 8.05 -6.22
N SER A 155 26.00 7.41 -5.07
CA SER A 155 24.97 6.56 -4.49
C SER A 155 23.96 7.37 -3.66
N ALA A 156 22.80 6.80 -3.42
CA ALA A 156 21.80 7.33 -2.51
C ALA A 156 21.42 6.29 -1.44
N LEU A 157 21.35 6.73 -0.19
CA LEU A 157 20.82 5.92 0.90
C LEU A 157 19.36 6.27 1.09
N PHE A 158 18.50 5.28 0.97
CA PHE A 158 17.06 5.34 1.21
C PHE A 158 16.72 4.58 2.49
N VAL A 159 15.95 5.21 3.36
CA VAL A 159 15.46 4.59 4.60
C VAL A 159 13.97 4.86 4.74
N ALA A 160 13.18 3.81 4.98
CA ALA A 160 11.77 3.91 5.34
C ALA A 160 11.54 3.19 6.67
N PHE A 161 10.93 3.86 7.65
CA PHE A 161 10.62 3.32 8.97
C PHE A 161 9.32 3.91 9.51
N SER A 162 8.61 3.15 10.34
CA SER A 162 7.43 3.64 11.05
C SER A 162 7.77 3.92 12.50
N LEU A 163 7.34 5.08 13.01
CA LEU A 163 7.40 5.44 14.43
C LEU A 163 6.16 4.97 15.20
N THR A 164 5.12 4.57 14.51
CA THR A 164 3.82 4.14 15.04
C THR A 164 3.66 2.62 15.04
N GLY A 165 4.67 1.89 14.52
CA GLY A 165 4.65 0.44 14.43
C GLY A 165 3.92 -0.10 13.18
N ASP A 166 3.68 0.75 12.18
CA ASP A 166 3.14 0.30 10.90
C ASP A 166 4.12 -0.64 10.20
N THR A 167 3.57 -1.53 9.41
CA THR A 167 4.33 -2.51 8.64
C THR A 167 3.93 -2.45 7.17
N VAL A 168 4.88 -2.76 6.29
CA VAL A 168 4.56 -3.03 4.89
C VAL A 168 3.86 -4.37 4.84
N GLU A 169 2.57 -4.34 4.53
CA GLU A 169 1.74 -5.54 4.44
C GLU A 169 2.31 -6.53 3.41
N PRO A 170 2.11 -7.83 3.64
CA PRO A 170 2.49 -8.86 2.67
C PRO A 170 1.93 -8.57 1.28
N GLY A 171 2.71 -8.83 0.26
CA GLY A 171 2.32 -8.59 -1.13
C GLY A 171 3.48 -8.27 -2.05
N THR A 172 3.15 -7.90 -3.28
CA THR A 172 4.11 -7.51 -4.33
C THR A 172 3.75 -6.15 -4.91
N GLY A 173 4.74 -5.38 -5.31
CA GLY A 173 4.55 -4.12 -6.00
C GLY A 173 5.47 -3.01 -5.52
N PRO A 174 5.37 -1.82 -6.13
CA PRO A 174 6.24 -0.71 -5.82
C PRO A 174 6.03 -0.22 -4.38
N ILE A 175 7.15 0.05 -3.70
CA ILE A 175 7.20 0.70 -2.39
C ILE A 175 7.68 2.15 -2.50
N ALA A 176 8.47 2.45 -3.52
CA ALA A 176 8.92 3.80 -3.84
C ALA A 176 9.22 3.94 -5.33
N THR A 177 9.22 5.18 -5.80
CA THR A 177 9.67 5.55 -7.15
C THR A 177 10.86 6.49 -7.01
N ILE A 178 11.95 6.21 -7.72
CA ILE A 178 13.13 7.06 -7.79
C ILE A 178 13.03 7.89 -9.05
N ASN A 179 13.15 9.19 -8.91
CA ASN A 179 13.34 10.12 -10.03
C ASN A 179 14.82 10.33 -10.26
N TYR A 180 15.30 9.94 -11.43
CA TYR A 180 16.68 10.07 -11.87
C TYR A 180 16.83 11.12 -12.96
N GLN A 181 18.04 11.68 -13.03
CA GLN A 181 18.51 12.44 -14.18
C GLN A 181 19.80 11.82 -14.71
N SER A 182 19.87 11.60 -16.01
CA SER A 182 21.11 11.18 -16.69
C SER A 182 22.06 12.37 -16.87
N THR A 183 23.28 12.23 -16.38
CA THR A 183 24.26 13.35 -16.31
C THR A 183 25.30 13.35 -17.43
N THR A 184 25.54 12.23 -18.09
CA THR A 184 26.54 12.11 -19.16
C THR A 184 26.01 11.40 -20.39
N PRO A 185 26.49 11.78 -21.61
CA PRO A 185 26.26 10.96 -22.79
C PRO A 185 26.92 9.60 -22.60
N TYR A 186 26.18 8.55 -22.90
CA TYR A 186 26.77 7.23 -23.06
C TYR A 186 27.73 7.30 -24.26
N GLU A 187 29.04 7.34 -24.03
CA GLU A 187 30.01 7.14 -25.09
C GLU A 187 30.00 5.66 -25.46
N ALA A 188 29.52 5.36 -26.67
CA ALA A 188 29.42 4.01 -27.22
C ALA A 188 30.79 3.46 -27.62
#